data_bbfbf0b196d056ee16839d5f8385c77d
#
_entry.id   bbfbf0b196d056ee16839d5f8385c77d
#
_cell.length_a   1.000
_cell.length_b   1.000
_cell.length_c   1.000
_cell.angle_alpha   90.00
_cell.angle_beta   90.00
_cell.angle_gamma   90.00
#
_symmetry.space_group_name_H-M   'P 1'
#
loop_
_entity.id
_entity.type
_entity.pdbx_description
1 polymer ?
#
loop_
_entity_poly.entity_id
_entity_poly.type
_entity_poly.pdbx_seq_one_letter_code
_entity_poly.pdbx_strand_id
1 'polypeptide(L)'
;MALAGIGVDMLEIARMQQAIERRPHFIRRMFTDAERAYCERTARPAEHYAARFAAREAVLKALGTGFSSGIGFQDVSVERDQLGRPQARLAGKAAQIAAEQGVQEIALSISYTRDVAVANAVAVTNAVKPKVDQKEDAAQELARSFKEARSVLDEL
;
A
#
# COMPACT_ATOMS: atom_id res chain seq x y z
N MET A 1 -22.45 5.71 -9.67
CA MET A 1 -21.34 6.68 -9.73
C MET A 1 -20.10 5.99 -9.19
N ALA A 2 -19.14 5.72 -10.05
CA ALA A 2 -17.89 5.07 -9.64
C ALA A 2 -16.94 6.12 -9.04
N LEU A 3 -16.98 6.29 -7.75
CA LEU A 3 -16.02 7.10 -7.02
C LEU A 3 -14.74 6.29 -6.81
N ALA A 4 -13.59 6.93 -6.98
CA ALA A 4 -12.33 6.36 -6.54
C ALA A 4 -12.38 6.17 -5.02
N GLY A 5 -12.02 4.99 -4.56
CA GLY A 5 -11.84 4.74 -3.15
C GLY A 5 -10.45 5.17 -2.70
N ILE A 6 -10.37 5.75 -1.52
CA ILE A 6 -9.09 6.15 -0.91
C ILE A 6 -8.96 5.45 0.43
N GLY A 7 -7.79 4.93 0.71
CA GLY A 7 -7.46 4.31 1.98
C GLY A 7 -6.10 4.76 2.48
N VAL A 8 -6.00 4.95 3.77
CA VAL A 8 -4.75 5.21 4.47
C VAL A 8 -4.70 4.37 5.73
N ASP A 9 -3.53 3.85 6.03
CA ASP A 9 -3.28 3.15 7.29
C ASP A 9 -1.86 3.37 7.75
N MET A 10 -1.63 3.24 9.04
CA MET A 10 -0.31 3.32 9.64
C MET A 10 -0.16 2.29 10.75
N LEU A 11 1.05 1.82 10.94
CA LEU A 11 1.38 0.87 11.99
C LEU A 11 2.73 1.20 12.62
N GLU A 12 2.76 1.20 13.93
CA GLU A 12 4.01 1.29 14.69
C GLU A 12 4.88 0.06 14.43
N ILE A 13 6.12 0.28 14.03
CA ILE A 13 7.06 -0.79 13.68
C ILE A 13 7.35 -1.68 14.90
N ALA A 14 7.39 -1.10 16.10
CA ALA A 14 7.57 -1.85 17.34
C ALA A 14 6.45 -2.89 17.60
N ARG A 15 5.21 -2.59 17.20
CA ARG A 15 4.10 -3.55 17.30
C ARG A 15 4.30 -4.74 16.35
N MET A 16 4.79 -4.49 15.16
CA MET A 16 5.10 -5.56 14.21
C MET A 16 6.29 -6.39 14.70
N GLN A 17 7.31 -5.78 15.28
CA GLN A 17 8.43 -6.50 15.89
C GLN A 17 7.95 -7.46 16.97
N GLN A 18 7.06 -7.04 17.86
CA GLN A 18 6.46 -7.90 18.87
C GLN A 18 5.65 -9.04 18.26
N ALA A 19 4.92 -8.79 17.16
CA ALA A 19 4.16 -9.83 16.47
C ALA A 19 5.08 -10.89 15.86
N ILE A 20 6.20 -10.50 15.27
CA ILE A 20 7.21 -11.42 14.73
C ILE A 20 7.75 -12.33 15.82
N GLU A 21 8.09 -11.77 16.97
CA GLU A 21 8.69 -12.51 18.11
C GLU A 21 7.70 -13.43 18.83
N ARG A 22 6.50 -12.93 19.05
CA ARG A 22 5.52 -13.61 19.92
C ARG A 22 4.47 -14.41 19.16
N ARG A 23 4.27 -14.13 17.87
CA ARG A 23 3.21 -14.71 17.07
C ARG A 23 3.67 -15.10 15.65
N PRO A 24 4.66 -15.97 15.50
CA PRO A 24 5.17 -16.35 14.19
C PRO A 24 4.10 -17.00 13.31
N HIS A 25 3.09 -17.60 13.91
CA HIS A 25 1.95 -18.19 13.21
C HIS A 25 1.09 -17.12 12.50
N PHE A 26 0.88 -15.99 13.18
CA PHE A 26 0.19 -14.83 12.61
C PHE A 26 0.93 -14.31 11.37
N ILE A 27 2.24 -14.17 11.44
CA ILE A 27 3.07 -13.72 10.32
C ILE A 27 2.90 -14.64 9.11
N ARG A 28 2.93 -15.96 9.31
CA ARG A 28 2.72 -16.92 8.22
C ARG A 28 1.32 -16.89 7.62
N ARG A 29 0.32 -16.58 8.41
CA ARG A 29 -1.07 -16.45 7.93
C ARG A 29 -1.34 -15.13 7.22
N MET A 30 -0.73 -14.06 7.68
CA MET A 30 -0.96 -12.71 7.17
C MET A 30 -0.25 -12.47 5.84
N PHE A 31 1.00 -12.93 5.70
CA PHE A 31 1.87 -12.59 4.60
C PHE A 31 2.13 -13.80 3.70
N THR A 32 2.18 -13.56 2.39
CA THR A 32 2.53 -14.60 1.40
C THR A 32 3.99 -15.03 1.56
N ASP A 33 4.34 -16.18 1.01
CA ASP A 33 5.71 -16.68 1.01
C ASP A 33 6.68 -15.69 0.36
N ALA A 34 6.27 -15.07 -0.74
CA ALA A 34 7.08 -14.07 -1.44
C ALA A 34 7.32 -12.82 -0.60
N GLU A 35 6.29 -12.34 0.10
CA GLU A 35 6.43 -11.19 1.01
C GLU A 35 7.35 -11.50 2.19
N ARG A 36 7.20 -12.68 2.78
CA ARG A 36 8.07 -13.12 3.88
C ARG A 36 9.52 -13.23 3.43
N ALA A 37 9.75 -13.88 2.28
CA ALA A 37 11.09 -14.00 1.73
C ALA A 37 11.74 -12.63 1.45
N TYR A 38 10.96 -11.66 0.98
CA TYR A 38 11.44 -10.30 0.78
C TYR A 38 11.80 -9.63 2.11
N CYS A 39 10.89 -9.63 3.08
CA CYS A 39 11.08 -8.96 4.37
C CYS A 39 12.29 -9.52 5.13
N GLU A 40 12.42 -10.83 5.17
CA GLU A 40 13.47 -11.53 5.91
C GLU A 40 14.87 -11.36 5.34
N ARG A 41 14.99 -10.96 4.08
CA ARG A 41 16.29 -10.60 3.47
C ARG A 41 16.76 -9.19 3.79
N THR A 42 15.91 -8.37 4.35
CA THR A 42 16.25 -6.98 4.67
C THR A 42 16.92 -6.87 6.04
N ALA A 43 17.65 -5.78 6.24
CA ALA A 43 18.28 -5.51 7.55
C ALA A 43 17.26 -5.21 8.67
N ARG A 44 16.04 -4.80 8.31
CA ARG A 44 14.99 -4.40 9.24
C ARG A 44 13.65 -5.05 8.86
N PRO A 45 13.48 -6.37 9.07
CA PRO A 45 12.29 -7.09 8.65
C PRO A 45 10.96 -6.50 9.17
N ALA A 46 10.92 -6.08 10.44
CA ALA A 46 9.74 -5.52 11.06
C ALA A 46 9.22 -4.27 10.34
N GLU A 47 10.11 -3.42 9.84
CA GLU A 47 9.77 -2.24 9.04
C GLU A 47 9.04 -2.61 7.76
N HIS A 48 9.53 -3.60 7.03
CA HIS A 48 8.96 -4.06 5.79
C HIS A 48 7.67 -4.86 5.98
N TYR A 49 7.56 -5.63 7.05
CA TYR A 49 6.29 -6.27 7.42
C TYR A 49 5.24 -5.25 7.83
N ALA A 50 5.61 -4.25 8.62
CA ALA A 50 4.69 -3.18 9.04
C ALA A 50 4.16 -2.40 7.83
N ALA A 51 5.04 -2.07 6.88
CA ALA A 51 4.66 -1.40 5.63
C ALA A 51 3.66 -2.22 4.81
N ARG A 52 3.85 -3.53 4.71
CA ARG A 52 2.94 -4.44 3.99
C ARG A 52 1.62 -4.64 4.71
N PHE A 53 1.64 -4.66 6.03
CA PHE A 53 0.40 -4.70 6.81
C PHE A 53 -0.41 -3.42 6.61
N ALA A 54 0.21 -2.26 6.75
CA ALA A 54 -0.44 -0.97 6.51
C ALA A 54 -0.97 -0.87 5.07
N ALA A 55 -0.23 -1.38 4.08
CA ALA A 55 -0.69 -1.42 2.69
C ALA A 55 -1.95 -2.27 2.50
N ARG A 56 -2.04 -3.46 3.14
CA ARG A 56 -3.27 -4.27 3.11
C ARG A 56 -4.47 -3.51 3.65
N GLU A 57 -4.32 -2.92 4.81
CA GLU A 57 -5.38 -2.14 5.45
C GLU A 57 -5.80 -0.94 4.59
N ALA A 58 -4.83 -0.22 4.03
CA ALA A 58 -5.11 0.90 3.14
C ALA A 58 -5.87 0.47 1.89
N VAL A 59 -5.50 -0.63 1.26
CA VAL A 59 -6.19 -1.19 0.10
C VAL A 59 -7.62 -1.59 0.45
N LEU A 60 -7.81 -2.29 1.57
CA LEU A 60 -9.15 -2.70 2.01
C LEU A 60 -10.04 -1.51 2.38
N LYS A 61 -9.48 -0.46 2.95
CA LYS A 61 -10.17 0.81 3.16
C LYS A 61 -10.56 1.48 1.85
N ALA A 62 -9.67 1.47 0.86
CA ALA A 62 -9.98 2.00 -0.48
C ALA A 62 -11.12 1.22 -1.16
N LEU A 63 -11.21 -0.09 -0.94
CA LEU A 63 -12.33 -0.92 -1.39
C LEU A 63 -13.58 -0.81 -0.52
N GLY A 64 -13.48 -0.17 0.65
CA GLY A 64 -14.60 0.03 1.56
C GLY A 64 -15.02 -1.20 2.37
N THR A 65 -14.15 -2.18 2.52
CA THR A 65 -14.52 -3.49 3.10
C THR A 65 -13.87 -3.81 4.45
N GLY A 66 -12.65 -3.34 4.71
CA GLY A 66 -11.84 -3.89 5.79
C GLY A 66 -11.64 -5.41 5.59
N PHE A 67 -11.30 -6.14 6.65
CA PHE A 67 -11.22 -7.61 6.65
C PHE A 67 -12.58 -8.29 6.88
N SER A 68 -13.64 -7.69 6.41
CA SER A 68 -14.98 -8.25 6.45
C SER A 68 -15.35 -8.95 5.12
N SER A 69 -16.57 -9.45 5.03
CA SER A 69 -17.12 -10.00 3.78
C SER A 69 -16.39 -11.22 3.22
N GLY A 70 -15.72 -12.01 4.07
CA GLY A 70 -15.02 -13.22 3.65
C GLY A 70 -13.68 -13.00 3.00
N ILE A 71 -13.09 -11.82 3.15
CA ILE A 71 -11.74 -11.51 2.66
C ILE A 71 -10.71 -12.24 3.51
N GLY A 72 -9.83 -12.99 2.84
CA GLY A 72 -8.68 -13.65 3.46
C GLY A 72 -7.50 -12.70 3.67
N PHE A 73 -6.68 -13.01 4.66
CA PHE A 73 -5.50 -12.17 4.98
C PHE A 73 -4.52 -12.01 3.81
N GLN A 74 -4.41 -13.01 2.95
CA GLN A 74 -3.51 -13.00 1.80
C GLN A 74 -4.20 -12.62 0.49
N ASP A 75 -5.48 -12.23 0.53
CA ASP A 75 -6.19 -11.74 -0.65
C ASP A 75 -5.64 -10.41 -1.16
N VAL A 76 -4.97 -9.67 -0.31
CA VAL A 76 -4.18 -8.50 -0.67
C VAL A 76 -2.72 -8.78 -0.33
N SER A 77 -1.83 -8.63 -1.29
CA SER A 77 -0.39 -8.74 -1.08
C SER A 77 0.35 -7.59 -1.76
N VAL A 78 1.59 -7.39 -1.37
CA VAL A 78 2.43 -6.31 -1.92
C VAL A 78 3.66 -6.93 -2.57
N GLU A 79 3.81 -6.67 -3.84
CA GLU A 79 5.01 -6.96 -4.61
C GLU A 79 5.75 -5.67 -4.98
N ARG A 80 6.94 -5.79 -5.53
CA ARG A 80 7.65 -4.66 -6.12
C ARG A 80 7.79 -4.87 -7.62
N ASP A 81 7.61 -3.80 -8.38
CA ASP A 81 7.90 -3.82 -9.81
C ASP A 81 9.42 -3.76 -10.07
N GLN A 82 9.79 -3.76 -11.34
CA GLN A 82 11.21 -3.70 -11.75
C GLN A 82 11.92 -2.41 -11.33
N LEU A 83 11.15 -1.34 -11.05
CA LEU A 83 11.67 -0.07 -10.56
C LEU A 83 11.64 0.03 -9.03
N GLY A 84 11.27 -1.05 -8.35
CA GLY A 84 11.18 -1.10 -6.89
C GLY A 84 9.92 -0.46 -6.29
N ARG A 85 8.95 -0.05 -7.12
CA ARG A 85 7.71 0.56 -6.64
C ARG A 85 6.75 -0.50 -6.09
N PRO A 86 6.04 -0.21 -4.98
CA PRO A 86 5.08 -1.15 -4.43
C PRO A 86 3.88 -1.32 -5.37
N GLN A 87 3.46 -2.57 -5.54
CA GLN A 87 2.30 -2.97 -6.33
C GLN A 87 1.37 -3.80 -5.46
N ALA A 88 0.10 -3.42 -5.40
CA ALA A 88 -0.92 -4.26 -4.77
C ALA A 88 -1.34 -5.40 -5.70
N ARG A 89 -1.36 -6.61 -5.17
CA ARG A 89 -1.92 -7.78 -5.82
C ARG A 89 -3.18 -8.19 -5.11
N LEU A 90 -4.26 -8.36 -5.87
CA LEU A 90 -5.54 -8.81 -5.36
C LEU A 90 -5.82 -10.23 -5.80
N ALA A 91 -6.33 -11.02 -4.88
CA ALA A 91 -6.76 -12.40 -5.11
C ALA A 91 -8.08 -12.66 -4.39
N GLY A 92 -8.67 -13.81 -4.63
CA GLY A 92 -9.86 -14.28 -3.91
C GLY A 92 -10.99 -13.26 -3.86
N LYS A 93 -11.53 -13.08 -2.67
CA LYS A 93 -12.69 -12.19 -2.44
C LYS A 93 -12.35 -10.70 -2.66
N ALA A 94 -11.15 -10.27 -2.33
CA ALA A 94 -10.72 -8.90 -2.58
C ALA A 94 -10.70 -8.57 -4.09
N ALA A 95 -10.20 -9.49 -4.91
CA ALA A 95 -10.22 -9.34 -6.37
C ALA A 95 -11.66 -9.29 -6.92
N GLN A 96 -12.55 -10.13 -6.40
CA GLN A 96 -13.94 -10.13 -6.79
C GLN A 96 -14.61 -8.79 -6.48
N ILE A 97 -14.44 -8.26 -5.28
CA ILE A 97 -15.03 -6.98 -4.86
C ILE A 97 -14.49 -5.83 -5.72
N ALA A 98 -13.19 -5.81 -5.99
CA ALA A 98 -12.58 -4.80 -6.85
C ALA A 98 -13.19 -4.84 -8.27
N ALA A 99 -13.38 -6.02 -8.83
CA ALA A 99 -14.02 -6.20 -10.15
C ALA A 99 -15.46 -5.71 -10.15
N GLU A 100 -16.25 -6.04 -9.13
CA GLU A 100 -17.64 -5.58 -8.96
C GLU A 100 -17.74 -4.05 -8.85
N GLN A 101 -16.75 -3.41 -8.26
CA GLN A 101 -16.65 -1.95 -8.15
C GLN A 101 -16.10 -1.27 -9.40
N GLY A 102 -15.67 -2.02 -10.40
CA GLY A 102 -15.07 -1.47 -11.62
C GLY A 102 -13.65 -0.94 -11.43
N VAL A 103 -12.95 -1.39 -10.39
CA VAL A 103 -11.56 -0.99 -10.11
C VAL A 103 -10.64 -1.58 -11.18
N GLN A 104 -9.87 -0.71 -11.83
CA GLN A 104 -8.91 -1.08 -12.87
C GLN A 104 -7.49 -1.21 -12.32
N GLU A 105 -7.20 -0.44 -11.30
CA GLU A 105 -5.86 -0.34 -10.72
C GLU A 105 -5.95 0.08 -9.25
N ILE A 106 -5.05 -0.42 -8.43
CA ILE A 106 -4.80 0.11 -7.09
C ILE A 106 -3.46 0.83 -7.12
N ALA A 107 -3.49 2.14 -7.06
CA ALA A 107 -2.29 2.94 -6.85
C ALA A 107 -1.90 2.85 -5.37
N LEU A 108 -0.65 2.49 -5.10
CA LEU A 108 -0.15 2.25 -3.75
C LEU A 108 1.11 3.07 -3.50
N SER A 109 1.16 3.76 -2.37
CA SER A 109 2.33 4.46 -1.88
C SER A 109 2.62 4.05 -0.44
N ILE A 110 3.88 3.82 -0.14
CA ILE A 110 4.36 3.42 1.18
C ILE A 110 5.46 4.37 1.60
N SER A 111 5.41 4.79 2.86
CA SER A 111 6.45 5.58 3.49
C SER A 111 6.66 5.10 4.92
N TYR A 112 7.83 5.32 5.46
CA TYR A 112 8.08 5.01 6.87
C TYR A 112 9.12 5.94 7.46
N THR A 113 8.96 6.16 8.75
CA THR A 113 9.96 6.78 9.61
C THR A 113 10.69 5.68 10.37
N ARG A 114 11.48 6.06 11.35
CA ARG A 114 12.10 5.10 12.27
C ARG A 114 11.07 4.27 13.05
N ASP A 115 9.91 4.84 13.36
CA ASP A 115 8.97 4.28 14.32
C ASP A 115 7.64 3.84 13.70
N VAL A 116 7.25 4.38 12.56
CA VAL A 116 5.93 4.17 11.95
C VAL A 116 6.05 3.89 10.45
N ALA A 117 5.31 2.89 9.98
CA ALA A 117 5.05 2.68 8.56
C ALA A 117 3.66 3.21 8.20
N VAL A 118 3.54 3.87 7.06
CA VAL A 118 2.28 4.39 6.52
C VAL A 118 2.10 3.96 5.08
N ALA A 119 0.86 3.65 4.71
CA ALA A 119 0.50 3.34 3.33
C ALA A 119 -0.74 4.12 2.90
N ASN A 120 -0.76 4.53 1.65
CA ASN A 120 -1.91 5.13 0.99
C ASN A 120 -2.27 4.28 -0.22
N ALA A 121 -3.55 4.05 -0.42
CA ALA A 121 -4.08 3.33 -1.56
C ALA A 121 -5.20 4.13 -2.22
N VAL A 122 -5.22 4.11 -3.54
CA VAL A 122 -6.31 4.69 -4.34
C VAL A 122 -6.82 3.61 -5.28
N ALA A 123 -8.11 3.28 -5.15
CA ALA A 123 -8.79 2.40 -6.09
C ALA A 123 -9.23 3.23 -7.32
N VAL A 124 -8.58 3.00 -8.43
CA VAL A 124 -8.79 3.75 -9.67
C VAL A 124 -9.82 3.04 -10.55
N THR A 125 -10.87 3.75 -10.93
CA THR A 125 -11.86 3.30 -11.90
C THR A 125 -11.72 4.07 -13.20
N ASN A 126 -12.37 3.63 -14.27
CA ASN A 126 -12.36 4.35 -15.55
C ASN A 126 -12.90 5.79 -15.45
N ALA A 127 -13.78 6.05 -14.48
CA ALA A 127 -14.37 7.38 -14.28
C ALA A 127 -13.37 8.43 -13.78
N VAL A 128 -12.27 8.01 -13.16
CA VAL A 128 -11.26 8.92 -12.59
C VAL A 128 -9.89 8.84 -13.28
N LYS A 129 -9.79 8.08 -14.37
CA LYS A 129 -8.54 7.97 -15.12
C LYS A 129 -8.27 9.28 -15.86
N PRO A 130 -7.17 9.99 -15.59
CA PRO A 130 -6.86 11.24 -16.28
C PRO A 130 -6.66 11.00 -17.78
N LYS A 131 -7.10 11.94 -18.60
CA LYS A 131 -6.80 11.92 -20.04
C LYS A 131 -5.30 12.08 -20.29
N VAL A 132 -4.76 11.30 -21.19
CA VAL A 132 -3.31 11.08 -21.38
C VAL A 132 -2.54 12.36 -21.79
N ASP A 133 -3.21 13.35 -22.40
CA ASP A 133 -2.54 14.44 -23.12
C ASP A 133 -2.10 15.66 -22.28
N GLN A 134 -2.33 15.66 -20.96
CA GLN A 134 -1.96 16.79 -20.08
C GLN A 134 -1.08 16.39 -18.89
N LYS A 135 -0.57 15.15 -18.88
CA LYS A 135 0.03 14.58 -17.68
C LYS A 135 1.49 14.96 -17.43
N GLU A 136 2.29 15.10 -18.45
CA GLU A 136 3.75 15.22 -18.26
C GLU A 136 4.13 16.59 -17.69
N ASP A 137 3.58 17.67 -18.23
CA ASP A 137 3.92 19.02 -17.79
C ASP A 137 3.39 19.33 -16.38
N ALA A 138 2.14 18.98 -16.09
CA ALA A 138 1.52 19.23 -14.79
C ALA A 138 2.15 18.39 -13.66
N ALA A 139 2.49 17.12 -13.95
CA ALA A 139 3.15 16.25 -12.99
C ALA A 139 4.58 16.70 -12.68
N GLN A 140 5.33 17.15 -13.69
CA GLN A 140 6.69 17.67 -13.53
C GLN A 140 6.69 19.00 -12.75
N GLU A 141 5.76 19.89 -13.05
CA GLU A 141 5.61 21.15 -12.35
C GLU A 141 5.23 20.95 -10.88
N LEU A 142 4.29 20.06 -10.61
CA LEU A 142 3.90 19.69 -9.25
C LEU A 142 5.07 19.07 -8.48
N ALA A 143 5.81 18.14 -9.08
CA ALA A 143 6.98 17.52 -8.46
C ALA A 143 8.07 18.55 -8.14
N ARG A 144 8.28 19.53 -9.03
CA ARG A 144 9.22 20.63 -8.79
C ARG A 144 8.79 21.47 -7.59
N SER A 145 7.52 21.87 -7.53
CA SER A 145 6.98 22.68 -6.43
C SER A 145 7.09 21.97 -5.09
N PHE A 146 6.81 20.67 -5.04
CA PHE A 146 6.99 19.88 -3.82
C PHE A 146 8.44 19.75 -3.40
N LYS A 147 9.35 19.59 -4.36
CA LYS A 147 10.80 19.51 -4.08
C LYS A 147 11.33 20.84 -3.52
N GLU A 148 10.90 21.97 -4.08
CA GLU A 148 11.24 23.30 -3.58
C GLU A 148 10.71 23.52 -2.16
N ALA A 149 9.44 23.20 -1.89
CA ALA A 149 8.85 23.30 -0.58
C ALA A 149 9.55 22.42 0.46
N ARG A 150 9.91 21.20 0.07
CA ARG A 150 10.67 20.27 0.92
C ARG A 150 12.05 20.81 1.28
N SER A 151 12.75 21.38 0.30
CA SER A 151 14.09 21.96 0.49
C SER A 151 14.07 23.05 1.57
N VAL A 152 13.05 23.89 1.59
CA VAL A 152 12.89 24.93 2.63
C VAL A 152 12.78 24.33 4.03
N LEU A 153 12.06 23.20 4.16
CA LEU A 153 11.91 22.51 5.46
C LEU A 153 13.20 21.83 5.92
N ASP A 154 14.00 21.34 4.97
CA ASP A 154 15.25 20.64 5.25
C ASP A 154 16.38 21.64 5.67
N GLU A 155 16.21 22.95 5.40
CA GLU A 155 17.14 24.03 5.77
C GLU A 155 16.86 24.60 7.19
N LEU A 156 15.74 24.23 7.83
CA LEU A 156 15.37 24.66 9.18
C LEU A 156 15.92 23.71 10.25
#